data_a88147d3b552ccc0acea3614930c93f9
#
_entry.id   a88147d3b552ccc0acea3614930c93f9
#
_cell.length_a   1.000
_cell.length_b   1.000
_cell.length_c   1.000
_cell.angle_alpha   90.00
_cell.angle_beta   90.00
_cell.angle_gamma   90.00
#
_symmetry.space_group_name_H-M   'P 1'
#
loop_
_entity.id
_entity.type
_entity.pdbx_description
1 polymer ?
#
loop_
_entity_poly.entity_id
_entity_poly.type
_entity_poly.pdbx_seq_one_letter_code
_entity_poly.pdbx_strand_id
1 'polypeptide(L)'
;MKKTYTITAALPYTNGPIHIGHLAGVYIPADIFSRFMRLTGNDVAYICGSDEHGVPITIKAKKEGLTPKDIVDRYHSNIKKSFEDFGISFDNYSRTSSELHHKTASDFFLHLHDNNFFKEITTEQFYDINANQFLPDRFIVGTCPKCNYEKSYGDQCEKCGTSHNAIDLIDPKSSITGNLPSLKETKHWYLKLDEFQSFLEDWILKKHKSDWKANVFGQCKSWLDDGLKPRAVTRDLDWGVSVPLNDSDGKVLYVWFDAPIGYISSTKEWATNNNLDWEKYWKNTDTELIHFIGKDNIVFHCIIFPAMLKAHGEYILPKNVPANEFLNLEGAKISTSNNWAVWLPDYLKEFPNKQDALRYVLTVNAPENKDNDFTWKDFQARNNNELVAIYGNFINRVVVLTNKYYDGVVPEPTELNKEDLHVLQKVNASVQLINKHVEKFKFRESCNEYINIARHGNKYLADQEPWKIFKTDPKKVNNIIFVSLQVSSILAIIGEPFLPFASNKLKRILNHNNHNVKWKWGNLLAGDLLIKPGIRINQAELLFTKVEDSEIEFQLEKLRKNKN
;
A
#
# COMPACT_ATOMS: atom_id res chain seq x y z
N MET A 1 6.46 -7.40 -24.58
CA MET A 1 6.76 -8.72 -23.96
C MET A 1 6.11 -8.74 -22.58
N LYS A 2 5.59 -9.88 -22.14
CA LYS A 2 5.05 -10.07 -20.78
C LYS A 2 6.21 -10.03 -19.79
N LYS A 3 6.15 -9.12 -18.79
CA LYS A 3 7.14 -9.02 -17.71
C LYS A 3 6.67 -9.77 -16.47
N THR A 4 7.62 -10.11 -15.60
CA THR A 4 7.35 -10.63 -14.26
C THR A 4 7.61 -9.54 -13.23
N TYR A 5 6.71 -9.40 -12.25
CA TYR A 5 6.81 -8.43 -11.16
C TYR A 5 6.71 -9.12 -9.81
N THR A 6 7.59 -8.74 -8.90
CA THR A 6 7.40 -8.95 -7.47
C THR A 6 7.06 -7.59 -6.87
N ILE A 7 5.83 -7.43 -6.40
CA ILE A 7 5.34 -6.20 -5.80
C ILE A 7 5.12 -6.47 -4.33
N THR A 8 5.72 -5.66 -3.46
CA THR A 8 5.54 -5.78 -2.02
C THR A 8 4.94 -4.49 -1.44
N ALA A 9 4.17 -4.64 -0.39
CA ALA A 9 3.71 -3.53 0.44
C ALA A 9 4.36 -3.67 1.82
N ALA A 10 4.82 -2.56 2.43
CA ALA A 10 5.42 -2.59 3.76
C ALA A 10 4.55 -3.36 4.74
N LEU A 11 5.15 -4.29 5.49
CA LEU A 11 4.43 -5.11 6.46
C LEU A 11 3.86 -4.22 7.58
N PRO A 12 2.55 -4.26 7.83
CA PRO A 12 1.97 -3.53 8.96
C PRO A 12 2.39 -4.19 10.27
N TYR A 13 2.71 -3.34 11.25
CA TYR A 13 3.06 -3.78 12.59
C TYR A 13 1.81 -4.21 13.38
N THR A 14 1.83 -5.41 13.97
CA THR A 14 0.66 -6.05 14.58
C THR A 14 0.38 -5.60 16.02
N ASN A 15 0.45 -4.31 16.29
CA ASN A 15 0.10 -3.73 17.59
C ASN A 15 -1.21 -2.93 17.59
N GLY A 16 -1.91 -2.86 16.46
CA GLY A 16 -3.15 -2.15 16.26
C GLY A 16 -3.80 -2.43 14.91
N PRO A 17 -5.04 -1.93 14.67
CA PRO A 17 -5.69 -2.05 13.37
C PRO A 17 -5.08 -1.10 12.32
N ILE A 18 -5.42 -1.31 11.06
CA ILE A 18 -5.06 -0.43 9.95
C ILE A 18 -5.92 0.85 9.99
N HIS A 19 -5.32 1.99 9.63
CA HIS A 19 -6.01 3.27 9.45
C HIS A 19 -5.77 3.87 8.06
N ILE A 20 -6.53 4.92 7.72
CA ILE A 20 -6.49 5.56 6.38
C ILE A 20 -5.10 6.04 5.96
N GLY A 21 -4.23 6.43 6.91
CA GLY A 21 -2.84 6.80 6.61
C GLY A 21 -2.02 5.64 6.02
N HIS A 22 -2.19 4.44 6.57
CA HIS A 22 -1.57 3.23 6.02
C HIS A 22 -2.11 2.94 4.60
N LEU A 23 -3.43 3.06 4.41
CA LEU A 23 -4.07 2.82 3.11
C LEU A 23 -3.55 3.77 2.04
N ALA A 24 -3.55 5.08 2.30
CA ALA A 24 -3.11 6.10 1.35
C ALA A 24 -1.60 6.08 1.11
N GLY A 25 -0.82 5.76 2.16
CA GLY A 25 0.64 5.72 2.09
C GLY A 25 1.18 4.53 1.32
N VAL A 26 0.57 3.35 1.48
CA VAL A 26 1.17 2.08 1.05
C VAL A 26 0.19 1.20 0.27
N TYR A 27 -0.94 0.79 0.88
CA TYR A 27 -1.70 -0.37 0.38
C TYR A 27 -2.55 -0.06 -0.85
N ILE A 28 -3.17 1.11 -0.94
CA ILE A 28 -3.92 1.52 -2.15
C ILE A 28 -2.99 1.73 -3.34
N PRO A 29 -1.87 2.48 -3.24
CA PRO A 29 -0.93 2.62 -4.35
C PRO A 29 -0.38 1.28 -4.86
N ALA A 30 -0.02 0.37 -3.95
CA ALA A 30 0.47 -0.95 -4.29
C ALA A 30 -0.60 -1.80 -4.98
N ASP A 31 -1.84 -1.77 -4.50
CA ASP A 31 -2.97 -2.49 -5.08
C ASP A 31 -3.33 -1.95 -6.48
N ILE A 32 -3.36 -0.63 -6.65
CA ILE A 32 -3.58 0.00 -7.97
C ILE A 32 -2.53 -0.47 -8.97
N PHE A 33 -1.26 -0.43 -8.60
CA PHE A 33 -0.17 -0.83 -9.46
C PHE A 33 -0.24 -2.33 -9.78
N SER A 34 -0.48 -3.17 -8.79
CA SER A 34 -0.57 -4.63 -8.96
C SER A 34 -1.73 -5.03 -9.88
N ARG A 35 -2.93 -4.46 -9.66
CA ARG A 35 -4.09 -4.69 -10.53
C ARG A 35 -3.84 -4.20 -11.95
N PHE A 36 -3.24 -3.03 -12.08
CA PHE A 36 -2.90 -2.48 -13.39
C PHE A 36 -1.91 -3.37 -14.15
N MET A 37 -0.84 -3.85 -13.49
CA MET A 37 0.14 -4.74 -14.12
C MET A 37 -0.50 -6.09 -14.53
N ARG A 38 -1.41 -6.64 -13.73
CA ARG A 38 -2.19 -7.84 -14.11
C ARG A 38 -3.12 -7.56 -15.30
N LEU A 39 -3.83 -6.42 -15.28
CA LEU A 39 -4.72 -6.00 -16.37
C LEU A 39 -3.97 -5.82 -17.69
N THR A 40 -2.73 -5.35 -17.64
CA THR A 40 -1.84 -5.23 -18.81
C THR A 40 -1.21 -6.57 -19.24
N GLY A 41 -1.54 -7.68 -18.57
CA GLY A 41 -1.15 -9.04 -18.95
C GLY A 41 0.19 -9.49 -18.40
N ASN A 42 0.80 -8.74 -17.47
CA ASN A 42 2.04 -9.14 -16.81
C ASN A 42 1.81 -10.24 -15.76
N ASP A 43 2.87 -10.92 -15.41
CA ASP A 43 2.91 -11.89 -14.32
C ASP A 43 3.27 -11.18 -13.02
N VAL A 44 2.40 -11.25 -12.01
CA VAL A 44 2.52 -10.44 -10.80
C VAL A 44 2.37 -11.30 -9.56
N ALA A 45 3.36 -11.25 -8.69
CA ALA A 45 3.26 -11.67 -7.29
C ALA A 45 3.13 -10.42 -6.41
N TYR A 46 1.94 -10.17 -5.84
CA TYR A 46 1.67 -9.08 -4.92
C TYR A 46 1.64 -9.59 -3.49
N ILE A 47 2.70 -9.31 -2.75
CA ILE A 47 3.05 -9.95 -1.49
C ILE A 47 3.04 -8.96 -0.35
N CYS A 48 2.48 -9.38 0.78
CA CYS A 48 2.54 -8.68 2.05
C CYS A 48 2.55 -9.70 3.22
N GLY A 49 2.44 -9.20 4.43
CA GLY A 49 2.32 -9.98 5.65
C GLY A 49 2.29 -9.07 6.87
N SER A 50 2.14 -9.65 8.05
CA SER A 50 2.21 -8.96 9.33
C SER A 50 3.65 -8.94 9.86
N ASP A 51 4.12 -7.76 10.29
CA ASP A 51 5.32 -7.64 11.13
C ASP A 51 4.91 -7.90 12.59
N GLU A 52 5.41 -9.00 13.16
CA GLU A 52 4.92 -9.54 14.42
C GLU A 52 5.98 -9.61 15.54
N HIS A 53 7.18 -9.11 15.29
CA HIS A 53 8.28 -9.14 16.25
C HIS A 53 8.57 -7.75 16.85
N GLY A 54 9.35 -7.74 17.94
CA GLY A 54 9.87 -6.52 18.54
C GLY A 54 9.14 -6.04 19.79
N VAL A 55 9.78 -5.05 20.41
CA VAL A 55 9.46 -4.53 21.75
C VAL A 55 8.01 -4.01 21.93
N PRO A 56 7.40 -3.26 21.01
CA PRO A 56 6.05 -2.74 21.21
C PRO A 56 4.97 -3.82 21.38
N ILE A 57 5.15 -4.98 20.76
CA ILE A 57 4.22 -6.12 20.92
C ILE A 57 4.36 -6.71 22.32
N THR A 58 5.58 -6.91 22.78
CA THR A 58 5.86 -7.42 24.14
C THR A 58 5.34 -6.46 25.21
N ILE A 59 5.52 -5.13 25.04
CA ILE A 59 4.96 -4.13 25.96
C ILE A 59 3.43 -4.21 25.98
N LYS A 60 2.80 -4.29 24.81
CA LYS A 60 1.35 -4.39 24.71
C LYS A 60 0.82 -5.67 25.36
N ALA A 61 1.47 -6.80 25.13
CA ALA A 61 1.13 -8.08 25.74
C ALA A 61 1.18 -7.99 27.27
N LYS A 62 2.27 -7.47 27.82
CA LYS A 62 2.41 -7.25 29.29
C LYS A 62 1.31 -6.34 29.84
N LYS A 63 1.00 -5.24 29.14
CA LYS A 63 -0.04 -4.27 29.54
C LYS A 63 -1.44 -4.88 29.54
N GLU A 64 -1.73 -5.80 28.62
CA GLU A 64 -3.03 -6.47 28.49
C GLU A 64 -3.11 -7.80 29.27
N GLY A 65 -2.03 -8.24 29.92
CA GLY A 65 -1.97 -9.53 30.62
C GLY A 65 -2.05 -10.75 29.69
N LEU A 66 -1.57 -10.59 28.45
CA LEU A 66 -1.59 -11.60 27.38
C LEU A 66 -0.17 -11.99 26.97
N THR A 67 -0.05 -13.06 26.18
CA THR A 67 1.23 -13.38 25.51
C THR A 67 1.42 -12.55 24.24
N PRO A 68 2.68 -12.34 23.79
CA PRO A 68 2.94 -11.72 22.48
C PRO A 68 2.20 -12.44 21.34
N LYS A 69 2.13 -13.78 21.40
CA LYS A 69 1.40 -14.59 20.41
C LYS A 69 -0.10 -14.25 20.35
N ASP A 70 -0.76 -14.09 21.48
CA ASP A 70 -2.19 -13.73 21.52
C ASP A 70 -2.44 -12.37 20.87
N ILE A 71 -1.54 -11.39 21.10
CA ILE A 71 -1.61 -10.06 20.50
C ILE A 71 -1.49 -10.17 18.97
N VAL A 72 -0.45 -10.83 18.48
CA VAL A 72 -0.22 -10.90 17.03
C VAL A 72 -1.27 -11.74 16.32
N ASP A 73 -1.76 -12.82 16.88
CA ASP A 73 -2.84 -13.65 16.32
C ASP A 73 -4.13 -12.82 16.14
N ARG A 74 -4.49 -12.05 17.16
CA ARG A 74 -5.64 -11.16 17.11
C ARG A 74 -5.53 -10.09 16.02
N TYR A 75 -4.40 -9.38 15.97
CA TYR A 75 -4.23 -8.27 15.01
C TYR A 75 -3.94 -8.78 13.60
N HIS A 76 -3.19 -9.85 13.42
CA HIS A 76 -3.01 -10.48 12.11
C HIS A 76 -4.36 -10.82 11.46
N SER A 77 -5.22 -11.52 12.18
CA SER A 77 -6.55 -11.92 11.69
C SER A 77 -7.42 -10.70 11.36
N ASN A 78 -7.42 -9.68 12.24
CA ASN A 78 -8.17 -8.46 12.04
C ASN A 78 -7.69 -7.66 10.82
N ILE A 79 -6.37 -7.49 10.68
CA ILE A 79 -5.75 -6.75 9.57
C ILE A 79 -6.00 -7.47 8.25
N LYS A 80 -5.76 -8.78 8.18
CA LYS A 80 -5.99 -9.61 7.00
C LYS A 80 -7.43 -9.48 6.51
N LYS A 81 -8.39 -9.71 7.43
CA LYS A 81 -9.82 -9.56 7.10
C LYS A 81 -10.18 -8.15 6.64
N SER A 82 -9.62 -7.12 7.27
CA SER A 82 -9.88 -5.72 6.88
C SER A 82 -9.38 -5.43 5.47
N PHE A 83 -8.22 -5.95 5.07
CA PHE A 83 -7.72 -5.83 3.70
C PHE A 83 -8.60 -6.58 2.70
N GLU A 84 -9.03 -7.79 3.01
CA GLU A 84 -9.95 -8.59 2.18
C GLU A 84 -11.28 -7.86 1.97
N ASP A 85 -11.90 -7.39 3.05
CA ASP A 85 -13.18 -6.65 3.02
C ASP A 85 -13.06 -5.30 2.29
N PHE A 86 -11.89 -4.66 2.33
CA PHE A 86 -11.59 -3.42 1.60
C PHE A 86 -11.17 -3.66 0.14
N GLY A 87 -10.96 -4.91 -0.24
CA GLY A 87 -10.62 -5.30 -1.61
C GLY A 87 -9.17 -5.05 -1.99
N ILE A 88 -8.21 -5.16 -1.07
CA ILE A 88 -6.78 -5.23 -1.41
C ILE A 88 -6.47 -6.62 -1.96
N SER A 89 -5.85 -6.71 -3.12
CA SER A 89 -5.72 -7.94 -3.92
C SER A 89 -4.37 -8.65 -3.74
N PHE A 90 -3.90 -8.81 -2.50
CA PHE A 90 -2.69 -9.61 -2.24
C PHE A 90 -2.82 -11.03 -2.81
N ASP A 91 -1.77 -11.55 -3.42
CA ASP A 91 -1.65 -12.98 -3.74
C ASP A 91 -1.35 -13.79 -2.48
N ASN A 92 -0.60 -13.19 -1.54
CA ASN A 92 -0.42 -13.73 -0.20
C ASN A 92 -0.26 -12.63 0.85
N TYR A 93 -0.89 -12.85 2.00
CA TYR A 93 -0.73 -12.08 3.22
C TYR A 93 -0.29 -13.02 4.35
N SER A 94 1.02 -13.13 4.55
CA SER A 94 1.65 -14.03 5.52
C SER A 94 1.94 -13.34 6.87
N ARG A 95 2.86 -13.90 7.66
CA ARG A 95 3.25 -13.36 8.98
C ARG A 95 4.68 -13.73 9.35
N THR A 96 5.39 -12.85 10.06
CA THR A 96 6.78 -13.10 10.45
C THR A 96 6.93 -14.09 11.61
N SER A 97 5.88 -14.38 12.38
CA SER A 97 5.90 -15.42 13.42
C SER A 97 5.65 -16.84 12.90
N SER A 98 5.56 -17.05 11.58
CA SER A 98 5.40 -18.40 11.00
C SER A 98 6.71 -19.19 11.03
N GLU A 99 6.60 -20.52 11.16
CA GLU A 99 7.78 -21.42 11.12
C GLU A 99 8.56 -21.28 9.82
N LEU A 100 7.87 -21.12 8.68
CA LEU A 100 8.53 -20.92 7.39
C LEU A 100 9.35 -19.62 7.39
N HIS A 101 8.82 -18.54 7.99
CA HIS A 101 9.58 -17.30 8.12
C HIS A 101 10.78 -17.45 9.04
N HIS A 102 10.60 -18.05 10.23
CA HIS A 102 11.70 -18.30 11.16
C HIS A 102 12.84 -19.08 10.50
N LYS A 103 12.49 -20.16 9.77
CA LYS A 103 13.49 -20.91 8.99
C LYS A 103 14.15 -20.05 7.92
N THR A 104 13.37 -19.29 7.14
CA THR A 104 13.93 -18.47 6.05
C THR A 104 14.85 -17.37 6.59
N ALA A 105 14.49 -16.70 7.69
CA ALA A 105 15.31 -15.67 8.30
C ALA A 105 16.58 -16.24 8.95
N SER A 106 16.48 -17.42 9.59
CA SER A 106 17.64 -18.14 10.13
C SER A 106 18.60 -18.57 9.03
N ASP A 107 18.11 -19.17 7.95
CA ASP A 107 18.93 -19.59 6.80
C ASP A 107 19.64 -18.36 6.16
N PHE A 108 18.92 -17.23 6.03
CA PHE A 108 19.47 -15.98 5.51
C PHE A 108 20.58 -15.43 6.42
N PHE A 109 20.34 -15.40 7.73
CA PHE A 109 21.32 -14.95 8.72
C PHE A 109 22.59 -15.82 8.69
N LEU A 110 22.44 -17.15 8.70
CA LEU A 110 23.57 -18.09 8.64
C LEU A 110 24.39 -17.90 7.36
N HIS A 111 23.73 -17.72 6.21
CA HIS A 111 24.43 -17.44 4.95
C HIS A 111 25.33 -16.20 5.05
N LEU A 112 24.83 -15.10 5.63
CA LEU A 112 25.61 -13.89 5.82
C LEU A 112 26.73 -14.07 6.86
N HIS A 113 26.46 -14.80 7.93
CA HIS A 113 27.43 -15.11 8.98
C HIS A 113 28.60 -15.92 8.45
N ASP A 114 28.32 -17.02 7.74
CA ASP A 114 29.32 -17.94 7.21
C ASP A 114 30.19 -17.29 6.12
N ASN A 115 29.66 -16.29 5.44
CA ASN A 115 30.37 -15.47 4.45
C ASN A 115 31.03 -14.21 5.06
N ASN A 116 31.10 -14.11 6.40
CA ASN A 116 31.81 -13.05 7.14
C ASN A 116 31.28 -11.63 6.89
N PHE A 117 29.98 -11.47 6.66
CA PHE A 117 29.34 -10.14 6.55
C PHE A 117 28.98 -9.52 7.91
N PHE A 118 29.12 -10.26 9.00
CA PHE A 118 28.92 -9.74 10.35
C PHE A 118 30.24 -9.56 11.09
N LYS A 119 30.25 -8.63 12.04
CA LYS A 119 31.25 -8.55 13.10
C LYS A 119 30.57 -8.65 14.46
N GLU A 120 31.22 -9.32 15.39
CA GLU A 120 30.79 -9.39 16.78
C GLU A 120 31.31 -8.16 17.54
N ILE A 121 30.44 -7.50 18.28
CA ILE A 121 30.79 -6.36 19.12
C ILE A 121 30.15 -6.56 20.49
N THR A 122 30.95 -6.50 21.54
CA THR A 122 30.48 -6.43 22.92
C THR A 122 30.31 -4.97 23.30
N THR A 123 29.13 -4.61 23.81
CA THR A 123 28.82 -3.25 24.26
C THR A 123 28.11 -3.30 25.59
N GLU A 124 28.19 -2.24 26.36
CA GLU A 124 27.35 -2.06 27.54
C GLU A 124 25.95 -1.60 27.10
N GLN A 125 24.93 -2.25 27.67
CA GLN A 125 23.52 -1.86 27.48
C GLN A 125 22.78 -1.81 28.81
N PHE A 126 21.72 -1.03 28.87
CA PHE A 126 20.90 -0.94 30.04
C PHE A 126 20.20 -2.27 30.37
N TYR A 127 20.26 -2.64 31.64
CA TYR A 127 19.71 -3.86 32.19
C TYR A 127 18.86 -3.54 33.43
N ASP A 128 17.65 -4.08 33.48
CA ASP A 128 16.77 -3.97 34.63
C ASP A 128 16.96 -5.20 35.54
N ILE A 129 17.58 -4.99 36.68
CA ILE A 129 17.88 -6.07 37.64
C ILE A 129 16.58 -6.68 38.17
N ASN A 130 15.52 -5.86 38.40
CA ASN A 130 14.28 -6.33 38.96
C ASN A 130 13.41 -7.10 37.95
N ALA A 131 13.48 -6.72 36.67
CA ALA A 131 12.84 -7.44 35.59
C ALA A 131 13.72 -8.57 35.03
N ASN A 132 14.98 -8.66 35.45
CA ASN A 132 15.99 -9.61 34.97
C ASN A 132 16.11 -9.64 33.44
N GLN A 133 16.12 -8.45 32.79
CA GLN A 133 16.21 -8.35 31.34
C GLN A 133 16.93 -7.09 30.86
N PHE A 134 17.53 -7.16 29.67
CA PHE A 134 18.04 -5.99 28.97
C PHE A 134 16.89 -5.07 28.54
N LEU A 135 17.18 -3.79 28.40
CA LEU A 135 16.22 -2.74 28.03
C LEU A 135 16.53 -2.15 26.65
N PRO A 136 16.34 -2.92 25.55
CA PRO A 136 16.54 -2.37 24.22
C PRO A 136 15.43 -1.38 23.84
N ASP A 137 15.79 -0.41 23.03
CA ASP A 137 14.89 0.48 22.31
C ASP A 137 13.83 1.14 23.22
N ARG A 138 12.56 0.73 23.15
CA ARG A 138 11.43 1.32 23.88
C ARG A 138 11.23 0.80 25.29
N PHE A 139 12.04 -0.13 25.76
CA PHE A 139 12.04 -0.55 27.15
C PHE A 139 12.75 0.44 28.07
N ILE A 140 13.42 1.46 27.49
CA ILE A 140 14.03 2.54 28.26
C ILE A 140 13.47 3.88 27.85
N VAL A 141 13.26 4.75 28.81
CA VAL A 141 12.74 6.10 28.66
C VAL A 141 13.64 7.06 29.46
N GLY A 142 13.91 8.22 28.90
CA GLY A 142 14.68 9.27 29.56
C GLY A 142 14.53 10.60 28.86
N THR A 143 15.34 11.58 29.26
CA THR A 143 15.32 12.90 28.65
C THR A 143 16.21 12.92 27.39
N CYS A 144 15.67 13.42 26.29
CA CYS A 144 16.39 13.53 25.03
C CYS A 144 17.58 14.49 25.14
N PRO A 145 18.81 14.09 24.80
CA PRO A 145 19.98 14.94 24.90
C PRO A 145 19.95 16.13 23.93
N LYS A 146 19.12 16.09 22.87
CA LYS A 146 19.05 17.14 21.85
C LYS A 146 17.95 18.19 22.11
N CYS A 147 16.78 17.77 22.54
CA CYS A 147 15.63 18.69 22.68
C CYS A 147 15.02 18.73 24.09
N ASN A 148 15.62 18.07 25.07
CA ASN A 148 15.21 18.00 26.47
C ASN A 148 13.76 17.48 26.67
N TYR A 149 13.27 16.65 25.76
CA TYR A 149 11.98 15.98 25.94
C TYR A 149 12.11 14.81 26.92
N GLU A 150 11.37 14.85 28.03
CA GLU A 150 11.52 13.93 29.17
C GLU A 150 10.98 12.51 28.92
N LYS A 151 10.31 12.24 27.80
CA LYS A 151 9.73 10.94 27.45
C LYS A 151 10.34 10.38 26.14
N SER A 152 11.63 10.61 25.92
CA SER A 152 12.34 10.05 24.78
C SER A 152 12.63 8.57 24.99
N TYR A 153 12.39 7.75 23.97
CA TYR A 153 12.78 6.33 23.98
C TYR A 153 14.27 6.17 23.67
N GLY A 154 14.80 4.97 23.93
CA GLY A 154 16.22 4.65 23.78
C GLY A 154 16.74 4.59 22.34
N ASP A 155 15.86 4.45 21.35
CA ASP A 155 16.20 4.39 19.92
C ASP A 155 15.97 5.73 19.20
N GLN A 156 14.93 6.47 19.58
CA GLN A 156 14.53 7.70 18.91
C GLN A 156 13.67 8.61 19.82
N CYS A 157 13.88 9.91 19.70
CA CYS A 157 13.02 10.88 20.34
C CYS A 157 11.74 11.12 19.52
N GLU A 158 10.57 10.85 20.09
CA GLU A 158 9.28 11.06 19.41
C GLU A 158 8.96 12.54 19.14
N LYS A 159 9.55 13.47 19.90
CA LYS A 159 9.31 14.91 19.72
C LYS A 159 10.14 15.50 18.58
N CYS A 160 11.45 15.26 18.55
CA CYS A 160 12.33 15.88 17.55
C CYS A 160 12.80 14.91 16.45
N GLY A 161 12.45 13.62 16.54
CA GLY A 161 12.80 12.61 15.55
C GLY A 161 14.27 12.19 15.51
N THR A 162 15.11 12.71 16.44
CA THR A 162 16.53 12.36 16.48
C THR A 162 16.74 10.93 16.95
N SER A 163 17.48 10.15 16.18
CA SER A 163 17.97 8.83 16.58
C SER A 163 19.19 9.01 17.49
N HIS A 164 19.28 8.23 18.56
CA HIS A 164 20.38 8.24 19.53
C HIS A 164 20.58 6.83 20.13
N ASN A 165 21.65 6.60 20.87
CA ASN A 165 21.80 5.38 21.65
C ASN A 165 21.09 5.55 23.00
N ALA A 166 20.57 4.44 23.53
CA ALA A 166 19.91 4.44 24.83
C ALA A 166 20.79 5.03 25.97
N ILE A 167 22.09 4.78 25.92
CA ILE A 167 23.06 5.26 26.90
C ILE A 167 23.26 6.79 26.88
N ASP A 168 22.85 7.47 25.82
CA ASP A 168 22.93 8.92 25.68
C ASP A 168 21.75 9.66 26.35
N LEU A 169 20.70 8.92 26.79
CA LEU A 169 19.55 9.49 27.48
C LEU A 169 19.96 10.05 28.86
N ILE A 170 19.43 11.22 29.20
CA ILE A 170 19.57 11.84 30.52
C ILE A 170 18.50 11.23 31.43
N ASP A 171 18.86 10.87 32.66
CA ASP A 171 17.97 10.24 33.66
C ASP A 171 17.17 9.04 33.13
N PRO A 172 17.85 8.02 32.58
CA PRO A 172 17.20 6.86 31.99
C PRO A 172 16.45 6.04 33.05
N LYS A 173 15.24 5.55 32.69
CA LYS A 173 14.41 4.69 33.53
C LYS A 173 13.88 3.51 32.73
N SER A 174 13.80 2.35 33.38
CA SER A 174 13.10 1.19 32.82
C SER A 174 11.62 1.52 32.61
N SER A 175 11.09 1.31 31.40
CA SER A 175 9.66 1.45 31.14
C SER A 175 8.84 0.27 31.71
N ILE A 176 9.52 -0.77 32.21
CA ILE A 176 8.91 -1.96 32.80
C ILE A 176 8.66 -1.77 34.28
N THR A 177 9.69 -1.35 35.01
CA THR A 177 9.66 -1.25 36.49
C THR A 177 9.69 0.18 36.99
N GLY A 178 10.03 1.15 36.15
CA GLY A 178 10.27 2.55 36.55
C GLY A 178 11.59 2.80 37.25
N ASN A 179 12.39 1.75 37.51
CA ASN A 179 13.65 1.84 38.24
C ASN A 179 14.80 2.36 37.35
N LEU A 180 15.86 2.86 38.03
CA LEU A 180 17.12 3.18 37.39
C LEU A 180 17.78 1.88 36.89
N PRO A 181 18.10 1.77 35.59
CA PRO A 181 18.76 0.58 35.06
C PRO A 181 20.26 0.59 35.40
N SER A 182 20.88 -0.60 35.39
CA SER A 182 22.33 -0.78 35.44
C SER A 182 22.89 -1.01 34.04
N LEU A 183 24.18 -0.79 33.84
CA LEU A 183 24.87 -1.21 32.62
C LEU A 183 25.35 -2.66 32.77
N LYS A 184 25.18 -3.44 31.71
CA LYS A 184 25.68 -4.82 31.61
C LYS A 184 26.19 -5.08 30.21
N GLU A 185 27.31 -5.77 30.10
CA GLU A 185 27.87 -6.17 28.81
C GLU A 185 26.99 -7.19 28.11
N THR A 186 26.83 -7.00 26.81
CA THR A 186 26.19 -7.95 25.90
C THR A 186 26.86 -7.94 24.54
N LYS A 187 26.91 -9.11 23.93
CA LYS A 187 27.50 -9.33 22.60
C LYS A 187 26.40 -9.34 21.53
N HIS A 188 26.61 -8.60 20.45
CA HIS A 188 25.71 -8.58 19.30
C HIS A 188 26.45 -8.73 17.98
N TRP A 189 25.76 -9.22 16.96
CA TRP A 189 26.24 -9.28 15.58
C TRP A 189 25.83 -8.02 14.83
N TYR A 190 26.78 -7.43 14.12
CA TYR A 190 26.62 -6.19 13.37
C TYR A 190 26.89 -6.45 11.90
N LEU A 191 25.91 -6.16 11.03
CA LEU A 191 26.12 -6.12 9.58
C LEU A 191 27.18 -5.05 9.28
N LYS A 192 28.20 -5.40 8.51
CA LYS A 192 29.26 -4.49 8.04
C LYS A 192 28.72 -3.59 6.93
N LEU A 193 27.72 -2.75 7.26
CA LEU A 193 27.00 -1.93 6.30
C LEU A 193 27.91 -0.89 5.62
N ASP A 194 28.94 -0.45 6.30
CA ASP A 194 30.00 0.43 5.79
C ASP A 194 30.75 -0.15 4.56
N GLU A 195 30.91 -1.45 4.49
CA GLU A 195 31.52 -2.11 3.32
C GLU A 195 30.67 -2.00 2.05
N PHE A 196 29.39 -1.67 2.17
CA PHE A 196 28.46 -1.48 1.05
C PHE A 196 28.32 -0.03 0.59
N GLN A 197 29.02 0.94 1.21
CA GLN A 197 28.95 2.37 0.91
C GLN A 197 29.09 2.64 -0.61
N SER A 198 30.22 2.24 -1.20
CA SER A 198 30.52 2.50 -2.62
C SER A 198 29.51 1.84 -3.57
N PHE A 199 29.06 0.62 -3.24
CA PHE A 199 28.03 -0.06 -4.02
C PHE A 199 26.71 0.72 -4.01
N LEU A 200 26.26 1.16 -2.83
CA LEU A 200 24.99 1.89 -2.68
C LEU A 200 25.06 3.28 -3.31
N GLU A 201 26.21 3.98 -3.23
CA GLU A 201 26.43 5.24 -3.93
C GLU A 201 26.29 5.08 -5.44
N ASP A 202 26.94 4.10 -6.03
CA ASP A 202 26.85 3.84 -7.47
C ASP A 202 25.43 3.43 -7.88
N TRP A 203 24.83 2.54 -7.12
CA TRP A 203 23.49 2.02 -7.42
C TRP A 203 22.40 3.07 -7.25
N ILE A 204 22.38 3.83 -6.14
CA ILE A 204 21.34 4.82 -5.85
C ILE A 204 21.64 6.14 -6.57
N LEU A 205 22.84 6.74 -6.31
CA LEU A 205 23.11 8.11 -6.72
C LEU A 205 23.44 8.26 -8.19
N LYS A 206 23.90 7.19 -8.87
CA LYS A 206 24.17 7.22 -10.30
C LYS A 206 23.08 6.52 -11.11
N LYS A 207 22.76 5.25 -10.79
CA LYS A 207 21.85 4.43 -11.61
C LYS A 207 20.38 4.85 -11.43
N HIS A 208 19.94 5.19 -10.21
CA HIS A 208 18.54 5.49 -9.89
C HIS A 208 18.24 6.99 -9.68
N LYS A 209 19.17 7.87 -10.08
CA LYS A 209 19.01 9.33 -9.93
C LYS A 209 17.78 9.91 -10.62
N SER A 210 17.35 9.31 -11.74
CA SER A 210 16.29 9.86 -12.58
C SER A 210 14.95 9.12 -12.50
N ASP A 211 14.92 7.93 -11.89
CA ASP A 211 13.73 7.08 -11.88
C ASP A 211 13.13 6.87 -10.47
N TRP A 212 13.89 7.11 -9.42
CA TRP A 212 13.36 7.12 -8.07
C TRP A 212 12.75 8.47 -7.70
N LYS A 213 11.75 8.47 -6.80
CA LYS A 213 11.13 9.71 -6.30
C LYS A 213 12.16 10.59 -5.59
N ALA A 214 11.98 11.91 -5.67
CA ALA A 214 12.92 12.89 -5.11
C ALA A 214 13.10 12.77 -3.58
N ASN A 215 12.03 12.45 -2.84
CA ASN A 215 12.11 12.23 -1.39
C ASN A 215 12.93 10.98 -1.05
N VAL A 216 12.74 9.89 -1.79
CA VAL A 216 13.51 8.65 -1.62
C VAL A 216 14.99 8.91 -1.91
N PHE A 217 15.28 9.50 -3.07
CA PHE A 217 16.64 9.84 -3.45
C PHE A 217 17.33 10.77 -2.45
N GLY A 218 16.62 11.83 -2.00
CA GLY A 218 17.16 12.81 -1.06
C GLY A 218 17.50 12.20 0.31
N GLN A 219 16.64 11.34 0.84
CA GLN A 219 16.89 10.68 2.12
C GLN A 219 18.05 9.68 2.02
N CYS A 220 18.09 8.89 0.94
CA CYS A 220 19.23 7.97 0.70
C CYS A 220 20.55 8.74 0.56
N LYS A 221 20.55 9.84 -0.20
CA LYS A 221 21.73 10.69 -0.35
C LYS A 221 22.22 11.22 0.98
N SER A 222 21.33 11.73 1.83
CA SER A 222 21.72 12.23 3.17
C SER A 222 22.41 11.14 4.01
N TRP A 223 21.88 9.91 4.01
CA TRP A 223 22.48 8.80 4.73
C TRP A 223 23.84 8.38 4.19
N LEU A 224 24.03 8.40 2.88
CA LEU A 224 25.30 8.07 2.24
C LEU A 224 26.32 9.19 2.45
N ASP A 225 25.92 10.46 2.39
CA ASP A 225 26.80 11.61 2.68
C ASP A 225 27.31 11.60 4.14
N ASP A 226 26.50 11.14 5.10
CA ASP A 226 26.89 10.97 6.51
C ASP A 226 27.84 9.79 6.76
N GLY A 227 27.99 8.90 5.78
CA GLY A 227 28.78 7.68 5.86
C GLY A 227 28.08 6.55 6.64
N LEU A 228 27.99 5.38 6.03
CA LEU A 228 27.35 4.22 6.62
C LEU A 228 28.20 3.65 7.76
N LYS A 229 27.54 3.15 8.80
CA LYS A 229 28.15 2.51 9.96
C LYS A 229 27.62 1.09 10.14
N PRO A 230 28.39 0.18 10.74
CA PRO A 230 27.91 -1.15 11.08
C PRO A 230 26.62 -1.10 11.90
N ARG A 231 25.70 -2.01 11.63
CA ARG A 231 24.39 -2.03 12.27
C ARG A 231 24.10 -3.34 12.97
N ALA A 232 23.70 -3.28 14.24
CA ALA A 232 23.31 -4.46 15.00
C ALA A 232 22.10 -5.15 14.36
N VAL A 233 22.19 -6.46 14.14
CA VAL A 233 21.15 -7.31 13.56
C VAL A 233 20.54 -8.28 14.57
N THR A 234 20.93 -8.18 15.84
CA THR A 234 20.41 -8.98 16.95
C THR A 234 20.00 -8.11 18.13
N ARG A 235 19.13 -8.63 18.99
CA ARG A 235 18.66 -7.99 20.23
C ARG A 235 18.52 -9.00 21.35
N ASP A 236 18.71 -8.57 22.59
CA ASP A 236 18.40 -9.33 23.81
C ASP A 236 16.89 -9.24 24.08
N LEU A 237 16.13 -10.17 23.54
CA LEU A 237 14.67 -10.27 23.65
C LEU A 237 14.22 -11.73 23.61
N ASP A 238 13.05 -12.01 24.18
CA ASP A 238 12.46 -13.36 24.20
C ASP A 238 11.47 -13.61 23.05
N TRP A 239 11.04 -12.54 22.33
CA TRP A 239 10.06 -12.62 21.27
C TRP A 239 10.64 -12.16 19.93
N GLY A 240 10.81 -13.09 19.01
CA GLY A 240 11.41 -12.90 17.69
C GLY A 240 11.97 -14.20 17.11
N VAL A 241 12.64 -14.11 15.98
CA VAL A 241 13.40 -15.24 15.41
C VAL A 241 14.67 -15.44 16.24
N SER A 242 14.83 -16.58 16.87
CA SER A 242 16.05 -16.90 17.64
C SER A 242 17.30 -16.83 16.77
N VAL A 243 18.38 -16.28 17.30
CA VAL A 243 19.67 -16.26 16.60
C VAL A 243 20.17 -17.70 16.45
N PRO A 244 20.45 -18.20 15.23
CA PRO A 244 20.74 -19.62 14.99
C PRO A 244 22.21 -19.99 15.23
N LEU A 245 22.80 -19.54 16.37
CA LEU A 245 24.18 -19.81 16.76
C LEU A 245 24.23 -20.38 18.17
N ASN A 246 25.20 -21.25 18.46
CA ASN A 246 25.31 -21.99 19.72
C ASN A 246 25.51 -21.11 20.97
N ASP A 247 26.13 -19.93 20.82
CA ASP A 247 26.47 -19.02 21.92
C ASP A 247 25.61 -17.75 21.93
N SER A 248 24.36 -17.89 21.52
CA SER A 248 23.41 -16.78 21.33
C SER A 248 22.14 -16.87 22.19
N ASP A 249 22.19 -17.60 23.30
CA ASP A 249 21.06 -17.78 24.21
C ASP A 249 20.45 -16.43 24.66
N GLY A 250 19.11 -16.33 24.64
CA GLY A 250 18.38 -15.12 24.98
C GLY A 250 18.46 -14.00 23.94
N LYS A 251 18.85 -14.32 22.72
CA LYS A 251 18.95 -13.35 21.61
C LYS A 251 18.06 -13.73 20.44
N VAL A 252 17.49 -12.69 19.83
CA VAL A 252 16.69 -12.81 18.61
C VAL A 252 17.25 -11.92 17.50
N LEU A 253 16.89 -12.22 16.27
CA LEU A 253 17.14 -11.32 15.15
C LEU A 253 16.37 -10.01 15.38
N TYR A 254 17.02 -8.89 15.04
CA TYR A 254 16.39 -7.58 15.14
C TYR A 254 15.26 -7.46 14.12
N VAL A 255 14.11 -6.96 14.54
CA VAL A 255 12.89 -6.86 13.71
C VAL A 255 13.13 -6.20 12.34
N TRP A 256 14.02 -5.22 12.26
CA TRP A 256 14.38 -4.54 11.01
C TRP A 256 15.31 -5.36 10.11
N PHE A 257 15.89 -6.45 10.62
CA PHE A 257 16.61 -7.43 9.83
C PHE A 257 15.68 -8.53 9.33
N ASP A 258 14.82 -9.07 10.18
CA ASP A 258 13.95 -10.19 9.81
C ASP A 258 12.71 -9.76 9.03
N ALA A 259 12.08 -8.62 9.34
CA ALA A 259 10.86 -8.17 8.69
C ALA A 259 10.94 -8.12 7.15
N PRO A 260 11.96 -7.53 6.50
CA PRO A 260 12.02 -7.51 5.04
C PRO A 260 12.26 -8.91 4.43
N ILE A 261 12.85 -9.86 5.16
CA ILE A 261 12.92 -11.27 4.75
C ILE A 261 11.51 -11.89 4.70
N GLY A 262 10.55 -11.31 5.43
CA GLY A 262 9.14 -11.66 5.40
C GLY A 262 8.52 -11.61 4.01
N TYR A 263 8.99 -10.75 3.12
CA TYR A 263 8.54 -10.74 1.72
C TYR A 263 8.97 -12.02 0.99
N ILE A 264 10.19 -12.49 1.25
CA ILE A 264 10.72 -13.71 0.64
C ILE A 264 9.96 -14.93 1.17
N SER A 265 9.79 -15.04 2.50
CA SER A 265 9.06 -16.17 3.11
C SER A 265 7.58 -16.19 2.71
N SER A 266 6.92 -15.03 2.61
CA SER A 266 5.55 -14.93 2.10
C SER A 266 5.44 -15.35 0.63
N THR A 267 6.43 -15.03 -0.20
CA THR A 267 6.47 -15.50 -1.59
C THR A 267 6.68 -17.01 -1.66
N LYS A 268 7.55 -17.58 -0.81
CA LYS A 268 7.74 -19.04 -0.72
C LYS A 268 6.45 -19.76 -0.32
N GLU A 269 5.73 -19.23 0.68
CA GLU A 269 4.43 -19.77 1.11
C GLU A 269 3.42 -19.76 -0.04
N TRP A 270 3.25 -18.60 -0.70
CA TRP A 270 2.35 -18.48 -1.85
C TRP A 270 2.71 -19.43 -2.99
N ALA A 271 3.97 -19.50 -3.36
CA ALA A 271 4.43 -20.33 -4.46
C ALA A 271 4.21 -21.82 -4.15
N THR A 272 4.53 -22.24 -2.91
CA THR A 272 4.27 -23.63 -2.47
C THR A 272 2.78 -23.99 -2.55
N ASN A 273 1.90 -23.10 -2.06
CA ASN A 273 0.45 -23.32 -2.07
C ASN A 273 -0.15 -23.35 -3.48
N ASN A 274 0.51 -22.79 -4.47
CA ASN A 274 0.07 -22.69 -5.85
C ASN A 274 0.89 -23.54 -6.84
N ASN A 275 1.82 -24.36 -6.34
CA ASN A 275 2.75 -25.14 -7.16
C ASN A 275 3.54 -24.28 -8.17
N LEU A 276 4.03 -23.14 -7.71
CA LEU A 276 4.83 -22.19 -8.49
C LEU A 276 6.31 -22.21 -8.02
N ASP A 277 7.18 -21.72 -8.87
CA ASP A 277 8.59 -21.48 -8.53
C ASP A 277 8.76 -20.07 -7.92
N TRP A 278 9.05 -20.00 -6.62
CA TRP A 278 9.28 -18.73 -5.90
C TRP A 278 10.58 -18.04 -6.33
N GLU A 279 11.60 -18.78 -6.79
CA GLU A 279 12.90 -18.22 -7.20
C GLU A 279 12.76 -17.33 -8.44
N LYS A 280 11.82 -17.67 -9.32
CA LYS A 280 11.43 -16.80 -10.44
C LYS A 280 11.17 -15.36 -10.03
N TYR A 281 10.57 -15.15 -8.86
CA TYR A 281 10.15 -13.82 -8.39
C TYR A 281 11.24 -13.09 -7.60
N TRP A 282 12.27 -13.78 -7.11
CA TRP A 282 13.29 -13.18 -6.26
C TRP A 282 14.73 -13.32 -6.78
N LYS A 283 14.99 -14.26 -7.69
CA LYS A 283 16.35 -14.54 -8.20
C LYS A 283 16.50 -14.33 -9.70
N ASN A 284 15.41 -14.30 -10.46
CA ASN A 284 15.48 -14.09 -11.90
C ASN A 284 15.68 -12.60 -12.22
N THR A 285 16.75 -12.25 -12.92
CA THR A 285 17.13 -10.88 -13.31
C THR A 285 16.13 -10.18 -14.23
N ASP A 286 15.23 -10.92 -14.90
CA ASP A 286 14.16 -10.38 -15.75
C ASP A 286 12.92 -9.97 -14.92
N THR A 287 12.89 -10.27 -13.62
CA THR A 287 11.82 -9.88 -12.71
C THR A 287 12.09 -8.47 -12.16
N GLU A 288 11.06 -7.63 -12.19
CA GLU A 288 11.11 -6.29 -11.60
C GLU A 288 10.56 -6.33 -10.16
N LEU A 289 11.43 -6.07 -9.17
CA LEU A 289 11.07 -5.96 -7.75
C LEU A 289 10.70 -4.51 -7.42
N ILE A 290 9.48 -4.30 -6.90
CA ILE A 290 8.96 -2.98 -6.52
C ILE A 290 8.47 -3.03 -5.08
N HIS A 291 8.99 -2.14 -4.22
CA HIS A 291 8.58 -2.01 -2.82
C HIS A 291 7.74 -0.76 -2.61
N PHE A 292 6.46 -0.91 -2.26
CA PHE A 292 5.60 0.21 -1.83
C PHE A 292 5.70 0.42 -0.33
N ILE A 293 6.09 1.62 0.09
CA ILE A 293 6.40 1.93 1.49
C ILE A 293 5.92 3.34 1.89
N GLY A 294 5.88 3.63 3.20
CA GLY A 294 5.86 4.99 3.73
C GLY A 294 7.29 5.56 3.84
N LYS A 295 7.42 6.87 3.90
CA LYS A 295 8.72 7.56 3.98
C LYS A 295 9.60 7.14 5.16
N ASP A 296 9.00 6.71 6.24
CA ASP A 296 9.66 6.19 7.44
C ASP A 296 10.43 4.89 7.20
N ASN A 297 10.11 4.17 6.14
CA ASN A 297 10.74 2.90 5.77
C ASN A 297 11.81 3.02 4.66
N ILE A 298 12.12 4.23 4.18
CA ILE A 298 13.05 4.44 3.04
C ILE A 298 14.42 3.84 3.34
N VAL A 299 15.00 4.12 4.50
CA VAL A 299 16.37 3.64 4.85
C VAL A 299 16.44 2.11 4.83
N PHE A 300 15.39 1.44 5.32
CA PHE A 300 15.36 -0.02 5.39
C PHE A 300 15.24 -0.66 4.02
N HIS A 301 14.40 -0.13 3.14
CA HIS A 301 14.13 -0.70 1.82
C HIS A 301 15.10 -0.22 0.72
N CYS A 302 15.81 0.90 0.95
CA CYS A 302 16.71 1.47 -0.06
C CYS A 302 18.19 1.29 0.28
N ILE A 303 18.53 1.08 1.56
CA ILE A 303 19.93 0.96 2.01
C ILE A 303 20.16 -0.40 2.68
N ILE A 304 19.46 -0.70 3.78
CA ILE A 304 19.78 -1.89 4.61
C ILE A 304 19.41 -3.18 3.88
N PHE A 305 18.16 -3.32 3.43
CA PHE A 305 17.72 -4.54 2.75
C PHE A 305 18.46 -4.78 1.42
N PRO A 306 18.68 -3.77 0.53
CA PRO A 306 19.53 -3.95 -0.64
C PRO A 306 20.98 -4.37 -0.31
N ALA A 307 21.58 -3.86 0.78
CA ALA A 307 22.87 -4.34 1.25
C ALA A 307 22.82 -5.82 1.67
N MET A 308 21.77 -6.24 2.37
CA MET A 308 21.55 -7.64 2.76
C MET A 308 21.37 -8.54 1.53
N LEU A 309 20.54 -8.13 0.54
CA LEU A 309 20.35 -8.87 -0.71
C LEU A 309 21.64 -8.98 -1.52
N LYS A 310 22.43 -7.89 -1.56
CA LYS A 310 23.75 -7.86 -2.22
C LYS A 310 24.76 -8.75 -1.52
N ALA A 311 24.78 -8.75 -0.19
CA ALA A 311 25.63 -9.62 0.62
C ALA A 311 25.31 -11.10 0.40
N HIS A 312 24.02 -11.44 0.32
CA HIS A 312 23.58 -12.81 0.01
C HIS A 312 23.98 -13.25 -1.41
N GLY A 313 23.96 -12.35 -2.39
CA GLY A 313 24.46 -12.57 -3.73
C GLY A 313 23.51 -13.24 -4.73
N GLU A 314 22.42 -13.88 -4.26
CA GLU A 314 21.47 -14.62 -5.12
C GLU A 314 20.21 -13.84 -5.48
N TYR A 315 19.88 -12.79 -4.72
CA TYR A 315 18.62 -12.06 -4.87
C TYR A 315 18.76 -10.85 -5.79
N ILE A 316 17.66 -10.54 -6.50
CA ILE A 316 17.54 -9.31 -7.28
C ILE A 316 17.38 -8.09 -6.36
N LEU A 317 17.83 -6.93 -6.86
CA LEU A 317 17.67 -5.66 -6.17
C LEU A 317 16.38 -4.93 -6.61
N PRO A 318 15.82 -4.07 -5.75
CA PRO A 318 14.64 -3.30 -6.10
C PRO A 318 14.83 -2.44 -7.35
N LYS A 319 13.94 -2.57 -8.33
CA LYS A 319 13.89 -1.69 -9.49
C LYS A 319 13.41 -0.30 -9.10
N ASN A 320 12.41 -0.22 -8.22
CA ASN A 320 11.91 1.04 -7.69
C ASN A 320 11.34 0.86 -6.28
N VAL A 321 11.35 1.95 -5.50
CA VAL A 321 10.81 2.00 -4.14
C VAL A 321 9.93 3.24 -4.03
N PRO A 322 8.68 3.22 -4.55
CA PRO A 322 7.77 4.34 -4.45
C PRO A 322 7.32 4.55 -3.00
N ALA A 323 7.90 5.54 -2.34
CA ALA A 323 7.53 5.95 -0.98
C ALA A 323 6.61 7.17 -1.02
N ASN A 324 5.54 7.12 -0.22
CA ASN A 324 4.65 8.25 -0.02
C ASN A 324 4.97 8.97 1.30
N GLU A 325 4.61 10.26 1.35
CA GLU A 325 4.63 11.10 2.53
C GLU A 325 3.47 10.74 3.48
N PHE A 326 3.25 11.51 4.56
CA PHE A 326 2.18 11.23 5.51
C PHE A 326 0.84 11.84 5.11
N LEU A 327 -0.24 11.10 5.43
CA LEU A 327 -1.59 11.63 5.40
C LEU A 327 -1.96 12.16 6.80
N ASN A 328 -2.43 13.38 6.86
CA ASN A 328 -3.03 13.98 8.04
C ASN A 328 -4.54 13.71 8.09
N LEU A 329 -5.18 13.99 9.21
CA LEU A 329 -6.61 13.87 9.44
C LEU A 329 -7.15 15.15 10.07
N GLU A 330 -8.06 15.84 9.39
CA GLU A 330 -8.66 17.10 9.86
C GLU A 330 -7.58 18.12 10.31
N GLY A 331 -6.53 18.29 9.50
CA GLY A 331 -5.45 19.22 9.73
C GLY A 331 -4.42 18.81 10.80
N ALA A 332 -4.54 17.60 11.37
CA ALA A 332 -3.61 17.11 12.39
C ALA A 332 -2.97 15.78 11.97
N LYS A 333 -1.76 15.51 12.47
CA LYS A 333 -1.08 14.23 12.25
C LYS A 333 -1.89 13.07 12.83
N ILE A 334 -2.10 12.01 12.06
CA ILE A 334 -2.69 10.77 12.54
C ILE A 334 -1.83 10.21 13.69
N SER A 335 -2.47 9.84 14.80
CA SER A 335 -1.81 9.32 16.01
C SER A 335 -2.57 8.13 16.57
N THR A 336 -1.95 6.97 16.53
CA THR A 336 -2.50 5.73 17.09
C THR A 336 -2.56 5.77 18.62
N SER A 337 -1.54 6.36 19.27
CA SER A 337 -1.47 6.49 20.73
C SER A 337 -2.55 7.42 21.31
N ASN A 338 -2.95 8.45 20.54
CA ASN A 338 -4.00 9.40 20.92
C ASN A 338 -5.36 9.04 20.33
N ASN A 339 -5.50 7.86 19.73
CA ASN A 339 -6.71 7.42 19.01
C ASN A 339 -7.26 8.46 17.99
N TRP A 340 -6.37 9.29 17.42
CA TRP A 340 -6.68 10.26 16.38
C TRP A 340 -6.46 9.62 15.01
N ALA A 341 -7.41 8.80 14.59
CA ALA A 341 -7.34 8.03 13.34
C ALA A 341 -8.73 7.64 12.85
N VAL A 342 -8.85 7.38 11.55
CA VAL A 342 -9.99 6.65 10.97
C VAL A 342 -9.51 5.20 10.77
N TRP A 343 -10.03 4.32 11.60
CA TRP A 343 -9.70 2.90 11.58
C TRP A 343 -10.47 2.17 10.48
N LEU A 344 -9.78 1.34 9.72
CA LEU A 344 -10.41 0.62 8.61
C LEU A 344 -11.55 -0.31 9.03
N PRO A 345 -11.45 -1.11 10.12
CA PRO A 345 -12.57 -1.94 10.58
C PRO A 345 -13.81 -1.12 10.94
N ASP A 346 -13.62 0.04 11.57
CA ASP A 346 -14.72 0.95 11.92
C ASP A 346 -15.36 1.53 10.66
N TYR A 347 -14.53 2.02 9.74
CA TYR A 347 -15.02 2.54 8.46
C TYR A 347 -15.87 1.53 7.69
N LEU A 348 -15.39 0.29 7.57
CA LEU A 348 -16.11 -0.77 6.86
C LEU A 348 -17.47 -1.09 7.48
N LYS A 349 -17.58 -0.98 8.80
CA LYS A 349 -18.84 -1.16 9.53
C LYS A 349 -19.78 0.04 9.40
N GLU A 350 -19.25 1.26 9.47
CA GLU A 350 -20.01 2.51 9.51
C GLU A 350 -20.42 3.00 8.11
N PHE A 351 -19.66 2.63 7.07
CA PHE A 351 -19.91 2.95 5.67
C PHE A 351 -20.02 1.68 4.80
N PRO A 352 -21.04 0.84 5.00
CA PRO A 352 -21.19 -0.39 4.24
C PRO A 352 -21.33 -0.09 2.74
N ASN A 353 -20.62 -0.88 1.91
CA ASN A 353 -20.58 -0.76 0.44
C ASN A 353 -19.99 0.58 -0.08
N LYS A 354 -19.23 1.30 0.74
CA LYS A 354 -18.55 2.54 0.32
C LYS A 354 -17.02 2.38 0.26
N GLN A 355 -16.50 1.15 0.05
CA GLN A 355 -15.05 0.88 -0.07
C GLN A 355 -14.44 1.71 -1.20
N ASP A 356 -15.07 1.74 -2.37
CA ASP A 356 -14.58 2.51 -3.52
C ASP A 356 -14.63 4.02 -3.29
N ALA A 357 -15.58 4.53 -2.48
CA ALA A 357 -15.59 5.94 -2.10
C ALA A 357 -14.33 6.32 -1.32
N LEU A 358 -13.93 5.49 -0.34
CA LEU A 358 -12.70 5.72 0.42
C LEU A 358 -11.46 5.53 -0.46
N ARG A 359 -11.41 4.47 -1.29
CA ARG A 359 -10.32 4.26 -2.25
C ARG A 359 -10.12 5.47 -3.15
N TYR A 360 -11.21 6.00 -3.70
CA TYR A 360 -11.18 7.17 -4.56
C TYR A 360 -10.59 8.39 -3.85
N VAL A 361 -11.16 8.75 -2.69
CA VAL A 361 -10.73 9.96 -1.97
C VAL A 361 -9.27 9.84 -1.49
N LEU A 362 -8.86 8.67 -0.99
CA LEU A 362 -7.48 8.44 -0.60
C LEU A 362 -6.50 8.44 -1.79
N THR A 363 -6.94 8.03 -2.98
CA THR A 363 -6.11 8.08 -4.19
C THR A 363 -5.94 9.50 -4.70
N VAL A 364 -7.02 10.28 -4.83
CA VAL A 364 -6.92 11.67 -5.32
C VAL A 364 -6.25 12.61 -4.32
N ASN A 365 -6.22 12.23 -3.05
CA ASN A 365 -5.52 12.92 -1.96
C ASN A 365 -4.24 12.19 -1.53
N ALA A 366 -3.74 11.22 -2.32
CA ALA A 366 -2.54 10.48 -1.96
C ALA A 366 -1.34 11.43 -1.69
N PRO A 367 -0.58 11.22 -0.60
CA PRO A 367 0.55 12.08 -0.24
C PRO A 367 1.80 11.72 -1.05
N GLU A 368 1.73 11.80 -2.40
CA GLU A 368 2.79 11.31 -3.29
C GLU A 368 4.09 12.11 -3.23
N ASN A 369 4.00 13.44 -3.04
CA ASN A 369 5.16 14.33 -3.11
C ASN A 369 5.31 15.22 -1.87
N LYS A 370 4.27 15.35 -1.06
CA LYS A 370 4.23 16.09 0.20
C LYS A 370 3.13 15.53 1.07
N ASP A 371 3.18 15.82 2.37
CA ASP A 371 2.09 15.50 3.29
C ASP A 371 0.78 16.08 2.76
N ASN A 372 -0.31 15.34 2.92
CA ASN A 372 -1.65 15.77 2.50
C ASN A 372 -2.64 15.54 3.64
N ASP A 373 -3.87 16.00 3.49
CA ASP A 373 -4.88 15.94 4.52
C ASP A 373 -6.13 15.20 4.03
N PHE A 374 -6.71 14.39 4.91
CA PHE A 374 -8.04 13.81 4.73
C PHE A 374 -9.02 14.57 5.62
N THR A 375 -10.12 15.06 5.03
CA THR A 375 -11.24 15.60 5.79
C THR A 375 -12.53 14.88 5.42
N TRP A 376 -13.39 14.68 6.40
CA TRP A 376 -14.70 14.07 6.16
C TRP A 376 -15.57 14.91 5.20
N LYS A 377 -15.38 16.23 5.21
CA LYS A 377 -16.07 17.16 4.28
C LYS A 377 -15.62 16.96 2.83
N ASP A 378 -14.31 16.78 2.59
CA ASP A 378 -13.79 16.49 1.25
C ASP A 378 -14.22 15.08 0.79
N PHE A 379 -14.24 14.11 1.71
CA PHE A 379 -14.76 12.76 1.44
C PHE A 379 -16.21 12.81 0.93
N GLN A 380 -17.10 13.50 1.63
CA GLN A 380 -18.49 13.66 1.22
C GLN A 380 -18.61 14.40 -0.13
N ALA A 381 -17.89 15.52 -0.27
CA ALA A 381 -17.95 16.33 -1.49
C ALA A 381 -17.51 15.55 -2.72
N ARG A 382 -16.41 14.82 -2.64
CA ARG A 382 -15.91 13.99 -3.76
C ARG A 382 -16.82 12.82 -4.07
N ASN A 383 -17.31 12.11 -3.04
CA ASN A 383 -18.25 11.03 -3.26
C ASN A 383 -19.52 11.56 -3.96
N ASN A 384 -20.12 12.62 -3.43
CA ASN A 384 -21.43 13.10 -3.92
C ASN A 384 -21.32 13.80 -5.29
N ASN A 385 -20.29 14.63 -5.50
CA ASN A 385 -20.17 15.45 -6.70
C ASN A 385 -19.44 14.73 -7.85
N GLU A 386 -18.53 13.80 -7.57
CA GLU A 386 -17.71 13.15 -8.61
C GLU A 386 -18.16 11.70 -8.85
N LEU A 387 -18.26 10.87 -7.82
CA LEU A 387 -18.68 9.48 -8.00
C LEU A 387 -20.17 9.35 -8.26
N VAL A 388 -21.03 10.02 -7.49
CA VAL A 388 -22.49 9.93 -7.67
C VAL A 388 -22.96 10.79 -8.83
N ALA A 389 -22.67 12.12 -8.80
CA ALA A 389 -23.27 13.06 -9.75
C ALA A 389 -22.65 13.03 -11.16
N ILE A 390 -21.40 12.57 -11.30
CA ILE A 390 -20.73 12.46 -12.61
C ILE A 390 -20.72 11.01 -13.07
N TYR A 391 -19.95 10.15 -12.40
CA TYR A 391 -19.72 8.79 -12.87
C TYR A 391 -20.99 7.94 -12.78
N GLY A 392 -21.59 7.84 -11.60
CA GLY A 392 -22.80 7.05 -11.37
C GLY A 392 -23.99 7.53 -12.22
N ASN A 393 -24.17 8.86 -12.33
CA ASN A 393 -25.22 9.45 -13.15
C ASN A 393 -25.04 9.13 -14.64
N PHE A 394 -23.80 9.25 -15.18
CA PHE A 394 -23.52 8.89 -16.57
C PHE A 394 -23.91 7.44 -16.86
N ILE A 395 -23.40 6.50 -16.08
CA ILE A 395 -23.68 5.06 -16.28
C ILE A 395 -25.18 4.75 -16.14
N ASN A 396 -25.81 5.27 -15.08
CA ASN A 396 -27.24 5.04 -14.86
C ASN A 396 -28.11 5.53 -16.05
N ARG A 397 -27.81 6.74 -16.57
CA ARG A 397 -28.52 7.28 -17.73
C ARG A 397 -28.32 6.43 -18.99
N VAL A 398 -27.10 6.02 -19.29
CA VAL A 398 -26.79 5.17 -20.45
C VAL A 398 -27.57 3.87 -20.37
N VAL A 399 -27.48 3.16 -19.22
CA VAL A 399 -28.12 1.85 -19.03
C VAL A 399 -29.68 2.01 -19.07
N VAL A 400 -30.25 3.01 -18.39
CA VAL A 400 -31.70 3.27 -18.41
C VAL A 400 -32.20 3.57 -19.82
N LEU A 401 -31.49 4.40 -20.60
CA LEU A 401 -31.86 4.71 -21.96
C LEU A 401 -31.75 3.48 -22.89
N THR A 402 -30.71 2.67 -22.73
CA THR A 402 -30.56 1.43 -23.49
C THR A 402 -31.71 0.46 -23.20
N ASN A 403 -32.05 0.27 -21.92
CA ASN A 403 -33.18 -0.59 -21.54
C ASN A 403 -34.51 -0.04 -22.07
N LYS A 404 -34.72 1.27 -21.98
CA LYS A 404 -35.97 1.92 -22.38
C LYS A 404 -36.19 1.95 -23.89
N TYR A 405 -35.17 2.21 -24.68
CA TYR A 405 -35.31 2.44 -26.12
C TYR A 405 -34.97 1.21 -26.97
N TYR A 406 -34.17 0.30 -26.45
CA TYR A 406 -33.66 -0.88 -27.17
C TYR A 406 -33.90 -2.19 -26.43
N ASP A 407 -34.76 -2.20 -25.43
CA ASP A 407 -35.06 -3.39 -24.63
C ASP A 407 -33.79 -4.05 -24.06
N GLY A 408 -32.79 -3.23 -23.68
CA GLY A 408 -31.51 -3.66 -23.17
C GLY A 408 -30.52 -4.19 -24.21
N VAL A 409 -30.84 -4.11 -25.50
CA VAL A 409 -29.96 -4.56 -26.58
C VAL A 409 -29.08 -3.40 -27.06
N VAL A 410 -27.77 -3.60 -27.18
CA VAL A 410 -26.83 -2.62 -27.74
C VAL A 410 -27.26 -2.33 -29.21
N PRO A 411 -27.59 -1.08 -29.57
CA PRO A 411 -28.03 -0.74 -30.93
C PRO A 411 -26.90 -0.87 -31.94
N GLU A 412 -27.26 -1.18 -33.19
CA GLU A 412 -26.35 -1.14 -34.33
C GLU A 412 -26.07 0.32 -34.69
N PRO A 413 -24.81 0.80 -34.64
CA PRO A 413 -24.52 2.17 -35.05
C PRO A 413 -24.58 2.30 -36.58
N THR A 414 -24.87 3.50 -37.04
CA THR A 414 -24.64 3.92 -38.41
C THR A 414 -23.25 4.54 -38.56
N GLU A 415 -22.98 5.32 -39.60
CA GLU A 415 -21.76 6.10 -39.71
C GLU A 415 -21.64 7.08 -38.53
N LEU A 416 -20.54 6.99 -37.76
CA LEU A 416 -20.29 7.88 -36.63
C LEU A 416 -19.91 9.28 -37.14
N ASN A 417 -20.54 10.28 -36.59
CA ASN A 417 -20.27 11.66 -36.92
C ASN A 417 -19.04 12.23 -36.18
N LYS A 418 -18.70 13.52 -36.44
CA LYS A 418 -17.53 14.17 -35.85
C LYS A 418 -17.57 14.24 -34.33
N GLU A 419 -18.71 14.47 -33.74
CA GLU A 419 -18.93 14.55 -32.29
C GLU A 419 -18.74 13.18 -31.64
N ASP A 420 -19.28 12.11 -32.26
CA ASP A 420 -19.12 10.72 -31.84
C ASP A 420 -17.65 10.30 -31.81
N LEU A 421 -16.93 10.58 -32.92
CA LEU A 421 -15.50 10.27 -33.03
C LEU A 421 -14.66 11.12 -32.06
N HIS A 422 -15.03 12.37 -31.84
CA HIS A 422 -14.30 13.29 -30.96
C HIS A 422 -14.33 12.84 -29.49
N VAL A 423 -15.47 12.38 -28.97
CA VAL A 423 -15.53 11.86 -27.60
C VAL A 423 -14.72 10.59 -27.45
N LEU A 424 -14.76 9.66 -28.42
CA LEU A 424 -13.95 8.44 -28.40
C LEU A 424 -12.44 8.75 -28.43
N GLN A 425 -12.01 9.74 -29.24
CA GLN A 425 -10.62 10.21 -29.26
C GLN A 425 -10.17 10.79 -27.91
N LYS A 426 -11.00 11.63 -27.27
CA LYS A 426 -10.70 12.16 -25.94
C LYS A 426 -10.57 11.06 -24.89
N VAL A 427 -11.49 10.12 -24.92
CA VAL A 427 -11.45 8.97 -24.00
C VAL A 427 -10.19 8.14 -24.21
N ASN A 428 -9.82 7.86 -25.48
CA ASN A 428 -8.59 7.13 -25.77
C ASN A 428 -7.33 7.91 -25.32
N ALA A 429 -7.31 9.24 -25.48
CA ALA A 429 -6.21 10.06 -24.95
C ALA A 429 -6.08 9.95 -23.43
N SER A 430 -7.21 9.95 -22.67
CA SER A 430 -7.18 9.70 -21.22
C SER A 430 -6.67 8.30 -20.88
N VAL A 431 -7.02 7.26 -21.65
CA VAL A 431 -6.49 5.89 -21.48
C VAL A 431 -4.96 5.87 -21.61
N GLN A 432 -4.41 6.55 -22.64
CA GLN A 432 -2.97 6.65 -22.82
C GLN A 432 -2.27 7.40 -21.68
N LEU A 433 -2.90 8.46 -21.16
CA LEU A 433 -2.37 9.21 -20.01
C LEU A 433 -2.39 8.36 -18.73
N ILE A 434 -3.46 7.62 -18.48
CA ILE A 434 -3.56 6.70 -17.33
C ILE A 434 -2.41 5.70 -17.37
N ASN A 435 -2.18 5.04 -18.51
CA ASN A 435 -1.07 4.10 -18.69
C ASN A 435 0.27 4.75 -18.31
N LYS A 436 0.57 5.90 -18.91
CA LYS A 436 1.81 6.65 -18.66
C LYS A 436 1.99 7.07 -17.20
N HIS A 437 0.90 7.45 -16.54
CA HIS A 437 0.94 7.92 -15.15
C HIS A 437 1.13 6.76 -14.18
N VAL A 438 0.42 5.62 -14.35
CA VAL A 438 0.58 4.44 -13.49
C VAL A 438 2.01 3.88 -13.58
N GLU A 439 2.58 3.75 -14.79
CA GLU A 439 3.97 3.32 -14.99
C GLU A 439 5.00 4.21 -14.26
N LYS A 440 4.63 5.47 -13.98
CA LYS A 440 5.46 6.45 -13.25
C LYS A 440 5.04 6.64 -11.79
N PHE A 441 4.22 5.77 -11.25
CA PHE A 441 3.71 5.83 -9.87
C PHE A 441 2.98 7.14 -9.52
N LYS A 442 2.27 7.73 -10.52
CA LYS A 442 1.47 8.96 -10.41
C LYS A 442 -0.02 8.61 -10.33
N PHE A 443 -0.43 8.07 -9.20
CA PHE A 443 -1.78 7.52 -9.04
C PHE A 443 -2.86 8.59 -8.92
N ARG A 444 -2.52 9.78 -8.36
CA ARG A 444 -3.43 10.93 -8.31
C ARG A 444 -3.83 11.38 -9.71
N GLU A 445 -2.84 11.63 -10.56
CA GLU A 445 -3.06 12.04 -11.95
C GLU A 445 -3.82 10.95 -12.73
N SER A 446 -3.48 9.68 -12.53
CA SER A 446 -4.17 8.55 -13.16
C SER A 446 -5.64 8.49 -12.75
N CYS A 447 -5.95 8.65 -11.48
CA CYS A 447 -7.32 8.61 -10.96
C CYS A 447 -8.15 9.82 -11.44
N ASN A 448 -7.53 11.00 -11.56
CA ASN A 448 -8.17 12.18 -12.15
C ASN A 448 -8.51 11.94 -13.63
N GLU A 449 -7.60 11.36 -14.41
CA GLU A 449 -7.89 11.01 -15.81
C GLU A 449 -8.96 9.94 -15.94
N TYR A 450 -9.01 8.98 -15.02
CA TYR A 450 -10.10 8.00 -14.98
C TYR A 450 -11.48 8.67 -14.81
N ILE A 451 -11.63 9.60 -13.89
CA ILE A 451 -12.89 10.35 -13.71
C ILE A 451 -13.15 11.30 -14.90
N ASN A 452 -12.12 11.81 -15.57
CA ASN A 452 -12.31 12.61 -16.80
C ASN A 452 -12.97 11.81 -17.91
N ILE A 453 -12.72 10.51 -18.03
CA ILE A 453 -13.45 9.63 -18.98
C ILE A 453 -14.96 9.69 -18.69
N ALA A 454 -15.36 9.57 -17.42
CA ALA A 454 -16.78 9.69 -17.05
C ALA A 454 -17.36 11.09 -17.32
N ARG A 455 -16.56 12.17 -17.10
CA ARG A 455 -16.96 13.55 -17.44
C ARG A 455 -17.18 13.72 -18.94
N HIS A 456 -16.30 13.17 -19.77
CA HIS A 456 -16.45 13.20 -21.23
C HIS A 456 -17.71 12.48 -21.68
N GLY A 457 -17.99 11.29 -21.16
CA GLY A 457 -19.21 10.55 -21.46
C GLY A 457 -20.48 11.27 -21.01
N ASN A 458 -20.47 11.80 -19.77
CA ASN A 458 -21.62 12.52 -19.24
C ASN A 458 -21.93 13.81 -20.01
N LYS A 459 -20.88 14.57 -20.39
CA LYS A 459 -21.02 15.77 -21.22
C LYS A 459 -21.54 15.42 -22.60
N TYR A 460 -20.96 14.42 -23.28
CA TYR A 460 -21.41 13.98 -24.59
C TYR A 460 -22.91 13.60 -24.59
N LEU A 461 -23.33 12.77 -23.61
CA LEU A 461 -24.73 12.37 -23.49
C LEU A 461 -25.68 13.57 -23.23
N ALA A 462 -25.21 14.54 -22.43
CA ALA A 462 -25.97 15.76 -22.15
C ALA A 462 -26.08 16.68 -23.37
N ASP A 463 -24.97 16.86 -24.11
CA ASP A 463 -24.94 17.75 -25.30
C ASP A 463 -25.76 17.16 -26.47
N GLN A 464 -25.81 15.82 -26.61
CA GLN A 464 -26.56 15.16 -27.69
C GLN A 464 -28.06 14.94 -27.40
N GLU A 465 -28.48 15.02 -26.14
CA GLU A 465 -29.88 14.95 -25.68
C GLU A 465 -30.73 13.84 -26.36
N PRO A 466 -30.31 12.55 -26.35
CA PRO A 466 -30.99 11.47 -27.10
C PRO A 466 -32.46 11.31 -26.73
N TRP A 467 -32.86 11.69 -25.51
CA TRP A 467 -34.27 11.66 -25.06
C TRP A 467 -35.19 12.65 -25.80
N LYS A 468 -34.63 13.73 -26.38
CA LYS A 468 -35.41 14.70 -27.16
C LYS A 468 -35.60 14.25 -28.60
N ILE A 469 -34.60 13.55 -29.17
CA ILE A 469 -34.58 13.27 -30.61
C ILE A 469 -34.91 11.80 -30.95
N PHE A 470 -35.21 10.94 -29.97
CA PHE A 470 -35.46 9.51 -30.22
C PHE A 470 -36.57 9.24 -31.24
N LYS A 471 -37.64 10.05 -31.25
CA LYS A 471 -38.77 9.89 -32.20
C LYS A 471 -38.50 10.50 -33.57
N THR A 472 -37.62 11.49 -33.66
CA THR A 472 -37.37 12.27 -34.91
C THR A 472 -36.14 11.82 -35.64
N ASP A 473 -35.09 11.34 -34.93
CA ASP A 473 -33.85 10.84 -35.50
C ASP A 473 -33.33 9.61 -34.74
N PRO A 474 -34.00 8.45 -34.88
CA PRO A 474 -33.59 7.24 -34.17
C PRO A 474 -32.19 6.73 -34.58
N LYS A 475 -31.75 6.99 -35.82
CA LYS A 475 -30.42 6.60 -36.29
C LYS A 475 -29.31 7.34 -35.53
N LYS A 476 -29.46 8.63 -35.30
CA LYS A 476 -28.54 9.40 -34.49
C LYS A 476 -28.55 8.92 -33.04
N VAL A 477 -29.71 8.54 -32.48
CA VAL A 477 -29.78 7.99 -31.12
C VAL A 477 -29.08 6.63 -31.01
N ASN A 478 -29.13 5.78 -32.04
CA ASN A 478 -28.34 4.52 -32.07
C ASN A 478 -26.85 4.82 -31.85
N ASN A 479 -26.28 5.81 -32.59
CA ASN A 479 -24.87 6.18 -32.44
C ASN A 479 -24.58 6.70 -31.04
N ILE A 480 -25.41 7.60 -30.49
CA ILE A 480 -25.21 8.20 -29.17
C ILE A 480 -25.18 7.12 -28.07
N ILE A 481 -26.15 6.21 -28.10
CA ILE A 481 -26.19 5.12 -27.09
C ILE A 481 -25.05 4.14 -27.29
N PHE A 482 -24.72 3.76 -28.51
CA PHE A 482 -23.60 2.89 -28.82
C PHE A 482 -22.27 3.47 -28.32
N VAL A 483 -21.98 4.73 -28.65
CA VAL A 483 -20.76 5.43 -28.19
C VAL A 483 -20.73 5.54 -26.66
N SER A 484 -21.85 5.88 -26.02
CA SER A 484 -21.94 5.96 -24.56
C SER A 484 -21.70 4.60 -23.89
N LEU A 485 -22.13 3.50 -24.51
CA LEU A 485 -21.87 2.14 -24.04
C LEU A 485 -20.38 1.75 -24.24
N GLN A 486 -19.72 2.22 -25.32
CA GLN A 486 -18.26 2.06 -25.48
C GLN A 486 -17.51 2.75 -24.33
N VAL A 487 -17.84 4.01 -24.00
CA VAL A 487 -17.26 4.75 -22.88
C VAL A 487 -17.51 4.04 -21.55
N SER A 488 -18.72 3.52 -21.33
CA SER A 488 -19.09 2.75 -20.14
C SER A 488 -18.24 1.48 -20.02
N SER A 489 -17.98 0.79 -21.13
CA SER A 489 -17.14 -0.41 -21.19
C SER A 489 -15.68 -0.10 -20.87
N ILE A 490 -15.15 1.00 -21.38
CA ILE A 490 -13.81 1.49 -21.04
C ILE A 490 -13.70 1.75 -19.53
N LEU A 491 -14.67 2.47 -18.95
CA LEU A 491 -14.72 2.74 -17.50
C LEU A 491 -14.78 1.46 -16.67
N ALA A 492 -15.52 0.44 -17.13
CA ALA A 492 -15.61 -0.86 -16.45
C ALA A 492 -14.26 -1.58 -16.36
N ILE A 493 -13.40 -1.46 -17.37
CA ILE A 493 -12.12 -2.14 -17.43
C ILE A 493 -11.05 -1.35 -16.68
N ILE A 494 -10.89 -0.06 -17.02
CA ILE A 494 -9.88 0.82 -16.41
C ILE A 494 -10.18 1.09 -14.94
N GLY A 495 -11.45 0.97 -14.52
CA GLY A 495 -11.85 1.15 -13.14
C GLY A 495 -11.32 0.10 -12.17
N GLU A 496 -10.96 -1.09 -12.65
CA GLU A 496 -10.57 -2.20 -11.79
C GLU A 496 -9.39 -1.88 -10.84
N PRO A 497 -8.32 -1.17 -11.24
CA PRO A 497 -7.28 -0.74 -10.32
C PRO A 497 -7.75 0.25 -9.25
N PHE A 498 -8.63 1.18 -9.61
CA PHE A 498 -9.02 2.30 -8.74
C PHE A 498 -10.25 1.98 -7.89
N LEU A 499 -11.32 1.49 -8.52
CA LEU A 499 -12.65 1.26 -7.97
C LEU A 499 -13.13 -0.17 -8.28
N PRO A 500 -12.51 -1.20 -7.68
CA PRO A 500 -12.72 -2.59 -8.07
C PRO A 500 -14.17 -3.07 -7.89
N PHE A 501 -14.89 -2.58 -6.87
CA PHE A 501 -16.27 -2.99 -6.61
C PHE A 501 -17.23 -2.40 -7.66
N ALA A 502 -17.11 -1.10 -7.96
CA ALA A 502 -17.89 -0.44 -9.01
C ALA A 502 -17.55 -1.00 -10.39
N SER A 503 -16.26 -1.27 -10.68
CA SER A 503 -15.79 -1.92 -11.89
C SER A 503 -16.46 -3.28 -12.09
N ASN A 504 -16.43 -4.15 -11.08
CA ASN A 504 -17.05 -5.47 -11.14
C ASN A 504 -18.56 -5.38 -11.29
N LYS A 505 -19.22 -4.42 -10.63
CA LYS A 505 -20.64 -4.17 -10.76
C LYS A 505 -20.99 -3.70 -12.18
N LEU A 506 -20.23 -2.75 -12.73
CA LEU A 506 -20.43 -2.26 -14.08
C LEU A 506 -20.18 -3.34 -15.15
N LYS A 507 -19.16 -4.20 -14.98
CA LYS A 507 -18.93 -5.37 -15.85
C LYS A 507 -20.16 -6.31 -15.87
N ARG A 508 -20.81 -6.53 -14.71
CA ARG A 508 -22.06 -7.31 -14.64
C ARG A 508 -23.21 -6.61 -15.34
N ILE A 509 -23.41 -5.31 -15.11
CA ILE A 509 -24.44 -4.51 -15.77
C ILE A 509 -24.30 -4.59 -17.29
N LEU A 510 -23.10 -4.44 -17.82
CA LEU A 510 -22.80 -4.52 -19.25
C LEU A 510 -22.72 -5.95 -19.79
N ASN A 511 -22.96 -6.97 -18.93
CA ASN A 511 -22.96 -8.39 -19.28
C ASN A 511 -21.62 -8.87 -19.86
N HIS A 512 -20.48 -8.33 -19.40
CA HIS A 512 -19.15 -8.61 -19.94
C HIS A 512 -18.76 -10.10 -19.81
N ASN A 513 -19.24 -10.81 -18.80
CA ASN A 513 -18.82 -12.19 -18.52
C ASN A 513 -19.37 -13.22 -19.52
N ASN A 514 -20.46 -12.90 -20.22
CA ASN A 514 -21.10 -13.79 -21.17
C ASN A 514 -20.60 -13.65 -22.62
N HIS A 515 -19.67 -12.73 -22.84
CA HIS A 515 -19.08 -12.53 -24.15
C HIS A 515 -17.67 -13.07 -24.13
N ASN A 516 -17.35 -14.04 -25.01
CA ASN A 516 -16.01 -14.62 -25.23
C ASN A 516 -14.92 -13.58 -25.61
N VAL A 517 -15.15 -12.31 -25.41
CA VAL A 517 -14.22 -11.20 -25.63
C VAL A 517 -13.42 -11.02 -24.35
N LYS A 518 -12.25 -11.65 -24.27
CA LYS A 518 -11.25 -11.30 -23.26
C LYS A 518 -10.81 -9.87 -23.51
N TRP A 519 -11.32 -8.96 -22.68
CA TRP A 519 -10.92 -7.56 -22.65
C TRP A 519 -9.43 -7.46 -22.33
N LYS A 520 -8.64 -7.16 -23.35
CA LYS A 520 -7.18 -7.02 -23.21
C LYS A 520 -6.85 -5.53 -23.19
N TRP A 521 -5.91 -5.15 -22.35
CA TRP A 521 -5.38 -3.78 -22.29
C TRP A 521 -4.91 -3.27 -23.66
N GLY A 522 -4.31 -4.15 -24.48
CA GLY A 522 -3.92 -3.83 -25.84
C GLY A 522 -5.05 -3.34 -26.73
N ASN A 523 -6.25 -3.89 -26.57
CA ASN A 523 -7.45 -3.45 -27.30
C ASN A 523 -7.86 -2.03 -26.90
N LEU A 524 -7.78 -1.71 -25.59
CA LEU A 524 -8.03 -0.37 -25.07
C LEU A 524 -7.04 0.66 -25.65
N LEU A 525 -5.75 0.33 -25.65
CA LEU A 525 -4.70 1.21 -26.18
C LEU A 525 -4.81 1.38 -27.71
N ALA A 526 -5.30 0.38 -28.43
CA ALA A 526 -5.56 0.46 -29.86
C ALA A 526 -6.82 1.27 -30.20
N GLY A 527 -7.67 1.57 -29.21
CA GLY A 527 -8.94 2.24 -29.43
C GLY A 527 -10.01 1.33 -30.04
N ASP A 528 -9.87 0.00 -29.85
CA ASP A 528 -10.84 -0.97 -30.37
C ASP A 528 -12.21 -0.80 -29.69
N LEU A 529 -13.26 -1.13 -30.45
CA LEU A 529 -14.61 -1.18 -29.91
C LEU A 529 -14.76 -2.37 -28.95
N LEU A 530 -15.27 -2.08 -27.76
CA LEU A 530 -15.28 -3.03 -26.63
C LEU A 530 -16.61 -3.76 -26.47
N ILE A 531 -17.73 -3.12 -26.77
CA ILE A 531 -19.03 -3.74 -26.72
C ILE A 531 -19.63 -3.80 -28.15
N LYS A 532 -20.13 -4.98 -28.54
CA LYS A 532 -20.67 -5.19 -29.88
C LYS A 532 -22.17 -4.95 -29.92
N PRO A 533 -22.70 -4.48 -31.07
CA PRO A 533 -24.13 -4.47 -31.30
C PRO A 533 -24.79 -5.83 -31.10
N GLY A 534 -26.07 -5.82 -30.73
CA GLY A 534 -26.84 -7.05 -30.49
C GLY A 534 -26.64 -7.69 -29.10
N ILE A 535 -25.64 -7.24 -28.34
CA ILE A 535 -25.42 -7.69 -26.95
C ILE A 535 -26.55 -7.16 -26.07
N ARG A 536 -27.11 -8.02 -25.20
CA ARG A 536 -28.08 -7.62 -24.18
C ARG A 536 -27.38 -7.28 -22.88
N ILE A 537 -27.54 -6.06 -22.39
CA ILE A 537 -27.09 -5.61 -21.06
C ILE A 537 -28.15 -5.90 -19.99
N ASN A 538 -27.74 -5.86 -18.73
CA ASN A 538 -28.62 -6.06 -17.58
C ASN A 538 -29.32 -4.74 -17.17
N GLN A 539 -30.21 -4.84 -16.18
CA GLN A 539 -30.93 -3.69 -15.62
C GLN A 539 -29.97 -2.72 -14.90
N ALA A 540 -30.37 -1.46 -14.82
CA ALA A 540 -29.62 -0.42 -14.13
C ALA A 540 -29.57 -0.69 -12.62
N GLU A 541 -28.38 -0.61 -12.05
CA GLU A 541 -28.13 -0.59 -10.63
C GLU A 541 -27.25 0.61 -10.27
N LEU A 542 -27.52 1.28 -9.15
CA LEU A 542 -26.70 2.39 -8.70
C LEU A 542 -25.29 1.91 -8.34
N LEU A 543 -24.27 2.49 -8.96
CA LEU A 543 -22.87 2.20 -8.63
C LEU A 543 -22.45 2.81 -7.29
N PHE A 544 -22.94 4.01 -6.99
CA PHE A 544 -22.61 4.78 -5.80
C PHE A 544 -23.87 5.37 -5.16
N THR A 545 -23.82 5.55 -3.83
CA THR A 545 -24.84 6.22 -3.03
C THR A 545 -24.26 7.47 -2.38
N LYS A 546 -25.11 8.46 -2.10
CA LYS A 546 -24.69 9.66 -1.38
C LYS A 546 -24.18 9.36 0.01
N VAL A 547 -23.35 10.24 0.51
CA VAL A 547 -22.97 10.36 1.91
C VAL A 547 -23.75 11.55 2.47
N GLU A 548 -24.50 11.31 3.54
CA GLU A 548 -25.37 12.32 4.14
C GLU A 548 -24.62 13.15 5.19
N ASP A 549 -25.11 14.37 5.48
CA ASP A 549 -24.48 15.28 6.45
C ASP A 549 -24.38 14.65 7.85
N SER A 550 -25.42 13.90 8.26
CA SER A 550 -25.45 13.21 9.54
C SER A 550 -24.36 12.13 9.70
N GLU A 551 -23.98 11.45 8.60
CA GLU A 551 -22.87 10.49 8.62
C GLU A 551 -21.54 11.20 8.91
N ILE A 552 -21.34 12.39 8.34
CA ILE A 552 -20.13 13.20 8.53
C ILE A 552 -20.07 13.81 9.93
N GLU A 553 -21.18 14.35 10.42
CA GLU A 553 -21.29 14.90 11.78
C GLU A 553 -20.97 13.84 12.83
N PHE A 554 -21.48 12.62 12.66
CA PHE A 554 -21.16 11.49 13.53
C PHE A 554 -19.65 11.20 13.58
N GLN A 555 -18.96 11.20 12.43
CA GLN A 555 -17.52 10.96 12.37
C GLN A 555 -16.71 12.07 13.05
N LEU A 556 -17.10 13.32 12.82
CA LEU A 556 -16.44 14.46 13.46
C LEU A 556 -16.62 14.47 14.98
N GLU A 557 -17.80 14.10 15.46
CA GLU A 557 -18.06 13.95 16.90
C GLU A 557 -17.24 12.80 17.51
N LYS A 558 -17.15 11.65 16.82
CA LYS A 558 -16.31 10.51 17.23
C LYS A 558 -14.85 10.94 17.39
N LEU A 559 -14.30 11.69 16.43
CA LEU A 559 -12.93 12.21 16.52
C LEU A 559 -12.74 13.18 17.69
N ARG A 560 -13.70 14.07 17.95
CA ARG A 560 -13.63 15.04 19.06
C ARG A 560 -13.64 14.31 20.43
N LYS A 561 -14.45 13.28 20.58
CA LYS A 561 -14.50 12.47 21.82
C LYS A 561 -13.18 11.72 22.09
N ASN A 562 -12.48 11.33 21.04
CA ASN A 562 -11.19 10.64 21.17
C ASN A 562 -10.02 11.59 21.54
N LYS A 563 -10.21 12.89 21.37
CA LYS A 563 -9.17 13.92 21.66
C LYS A 563 -9.13 14.32 23.13
N ASN A 564 -10.18 14.04 23.89
CA ASN A 564 -10.29 14.30 25.34
C ASN A 564 -9.92 13.06 26.14
#